data_82ab6b0ad1a30af7a7d2e7a3f65ae8eb
#
_entry.id   82ab6b0ad1a30af7a7d2e7a3f65ae8eb
#
_cell.length_a   1.000
_cell.length_b   1.000
_cell.length_c   1.000
_cell.angle_alpha   90.00
_cell.angle_beta   90.00
_cell.angle_gamma   90.00
#
_symmetry.space_group_name_H-M   'P 1'
#
loop_
_entity.id
_entity.type
_entity.pdbx_description
1 polymer ?
#
loop_
_entity_poly.entity_id
_entity_poly.type
_entity_poly.pdbx_seq_one_letter_code
_entity_poly.pdbx_strand_id
1 'polypeptide(L)'
;MIFADKLIALRKKAGWSQEELAQQLNVSRQSVSKWEGAQSVPDLDKIVQLSRIFGVSTDYLLKDELEAQETAEPEPEQPVRRRVSLEEASRYLELRKQAAPWLALATFLCVLSPITLILLAGLSGYTARISENVAGGIGLCVLILLVAAAVGIFLMCGAKAKPFAFLETEPFETEYGVSGMVRQRRQEFEPTANRLNLIGTILCIVSVLPLFAAMCLSRSDLTYIVAVCLLLGFVALACLALVYAGTRTGAMEKLLEEGDYTRQRKAKSRLVSTVSVCYWLVVTAVFLFYTFGPLGNGQARYSWFIWAIAGVLYAAVLAVLRLIGNNK
;
A
#
# COMPACT_ATOMS: atom_id res chain seq x y z
N MET A 1 -32.51 28.19 -11.89
CA MET A 1 -32.97 28.48 -13.28
C MET A 1 -33.56 27.22 -13.91
N ILE A 2 -34.75 27.28 -14.46
CA ILE A 2 -35.34 26.11 -15.15
C ILE A 2 -34.68 25.93 -16.55
N PHE A 3 -34.82 24.73 -17.12
CA PHE A 3 -34.27 24.41 -18.45
C PHE A 3 -34.51 25.47 -19.51
N ALA A 4 -35.75 26.00 -19.59
CA ALA A 4 -36.13 27.02 -20.56
C ALA A 4 -35.29 28.30 -20.46
N ASP A 5 -35.06 28.80 -19.24
CA ASP A 5 -34.25 29.99 -19.00
C ASP A 5 -32.80 29.79 -19.42
N LYS A 6 -32.23 28.60 -19.12
CA LYS A 6 -30.86 28.23 -19.50
C LYS A 6 -30.73 28.16 -21.04
N LEU A 7 -31.69 27.55 -21.72
CA LEU A 7 -31.69 27.44 -23.16
C LEU A 7 -31.70 28.83 -23.83
N ILE A 8 -32.57 29.75 -23.35
CA ILE A 8 -32.64 31.13 -23.82
C ILE A 8 -31.28 31.84 -23.60
N ALA A 9 -30.70 31.69 -22.41
CA ALA A 9 -29.42 32.31 -22.07
C ALA A 9 -28.29 31.81 -22.97
N LEU A 10 -28.17 30.50 -23.17
CA LEU A 10 -27.14 29.86 -24.01
C LEU A 10 -27.29 30.29 -25.49
N ARG A 11 -28.52 30.27 -26.03
CA ARG A 11 -28.79 30.70 -27.40
C ARG A 11 -28.42 32.16 -27.59
N LYS A 12 -28.84 33.05 -26.68
CA LYS A 12 -28.50 34.48 -26.73
C LYS A 12 -27.01 34.72 -26.64
N LYS A 13 -26.31 33.97 -25.76
CA LYS A 13 -24.84 34.06 -25.63
C LYS A 13 -24.12 33.62 -26.91
N ALA A 14 -24.66 32.64 -27.64
CA ALA A 14 -24.17 32.22 -28.96
C ALA A 14 -24.57 33.18 -30.10
N GLY A 15 -25.40 34.19 -29.83
CA GLY A 15 -25.87 35.14 -30.83
C GLY A 15 -26.91 34.60 -31.82
N TRP A 16 -27.54 33.46 -31.51
CA TRP A 16 -28.45 32.76 -32.43
C TRP A 16 -29.91 33.16 -32.25
N SER A 17 -30.63 33.19 -33.37
CA SER A 17 -32.10 33.22 -33.41
C SER A 17 -32.67 31.84 -33.06
N GLN A 18 -33.97 31.77 -32.72
CA GLN A 18 -34.66 30.48 -32.55
C GLN A 18 -34.64 29.63 -33.81
N GLU A 19 -34.61 30.25 -35.00
CA GLU A 19 -34.56 29.57 -36.28
C GLU A 19 -33.21 28.92 -36.55
N GLU A 20 -32.10 29.62 -36.22
CA GLU A 20 -30.75 29.12 -36.35
C GLU A 20 -30.50 27.96 -35.38
N LEU A 21 -30.97 28.07 -34.15
CA LEU A 21 -30.87 26.94 -33.17
C LEU A 21 -31.69 25.72 -33.66
N ALA A 22 -32.88 25.95 -34.25
CA ALA A 22 -33.69 24.88 -34.78
C ALA A 22 -33.01 24.16 -35.96
N GLN A 23 -32.31 24.89 -36.83
CA GLN A 23 -31.52 24.34 -37.92
C GLN A 23 -30.34 23.48 -37.38
N GLN A 24 -29.61 23.98 -36.38
CA GLN A 24 -28.50 23.23 -35.78
C GLN A 24 -28.95 21.90 -35.15
N LEU A 25 -30.14 21.87 -34.57
CA LEU A 25 -30.73 20.69 -33.94
C LEU A 25 -31.55 19.82 -34.89
N ASN A 26 -31.73 20.25 -36.14
CA ASN A 26 -32.60 19.62 -37.13
C ASN A 26 -34.02 19.38 -36.58
N VAL A 27 -34.62 20.45 -36.06
CA VAL A 27 -36.01 20.51 -35.53
C VAL A 27 -36.75 21.71 -36.07
N SER A 28 -38.07 21.79 -35.84
CA SER A 28 -38.84 22.96 -36.22
C SER A 28 -38.60 24.13 -35.26
N ARG A 29 -38.69 25.38 -35.77
CA ARG A 29 -38.67 26.59 -34.92
C ARG A 29 -39.71 26.53 -33.81
N GLN A 30 -40.88 25.94 -34.09
CA GLN A 30 -41.96 25.78 -33.12
C GLN A 30 -41.54 24.89 -31.93
N SER A 31 -40.72 23.85 -32.17
CA SER A 31 -40.18 23.00 -31.10
C SER A 31 -39.28 23.82 -30.18
N VAL A 32 -38.34 24.61 -30.72
CA VAL A 32 -37.47 25.48 -29.92
C VAL A 32 -38.30 26.50 -29.14
N SER A 33 -39.29 27.12 -29.76
CA SER A 33 -40.19 28.08 -29.11
C SER A 33 -40.96 27.46 -27.94
N LYS A 34 -41.44 26.20 -28.06
CA LYS A 34 -42.12 25.48 -26.97
C LYS A 34 -41.17 25.15 -25.84
N TRP A 35 -39.91 24.78 -26.13
CA TRP A 35 -38.89 24.51 -25.12
C TRP A 35 -38.51 25.78 -24.35
N GLU A 36 -38.32 26.89 -25.03
CA GLU A 36 -38.02 28.18 -24.40
C GLU A 36 -39.23 28.74 -23.64
N GLY A 37 -40.45 28.40 -24.06
CA GLY A 37 -41.69 28.76 -23.35
C GLY A 37 -42.08 27.79 -22.22
N ALA A 38 -41.23 26.85 -21.85
CA ALA A 38 -41.48 25.81 -20.85
C ALA A 38 -42.74 24.95 -21.08
N GLN A 39 -43.22 24.90 -22.35
CA GLN A 39 -44.42 24.15 -22.74
C GLN A 39 -44.12 22.67 -23.02
N SER A 40 -42.85 22.35 -23.31
CA SER A 40 -42.36 20.98 -23.51
C SER A 40 -40.86 20.90 -23.21
N VAL A 41 -40.38 19.72 -22.97
CA VAL A 41 -38.94 19.40 -22.78
C VAL A 41 -38.46 18.65 -24.01
N PRO A 42 -37.25 18.91 -24.54
CA PRO A 42 -36.69 18.13 -25.63
C PRO A 42 -36.40 16.69 -25.20
N ASP A 43 -36.35 15.77 -26.17
CA ASP A 43 -35.93 14.39 -25.95
C ASP A 43 -34.47 14.33 -25.55
N LEU A 44 -34.10 13.24 -24.88
CA LEU A 44 -32.73 13.02 -24.33
C LEU A 44 -31.66 13.22 -25.42
N ASP A 45 -31.88 12.74 -26.63
CA ASP A 45 -30.95 12.90 -27.75
C ASP A 45 -30.73 14.38 -28.11
N LYS A 46 -31.77 15.20 -28.02
CA LYS A 46 -31.68 16.65 -28.26
C LYS A 46 -30.98 17.37 -27.11
N ILE A 47 -31.16 16.90 -25.86
CA ILE A 47 -30.42 17.42 -24.70
C ILE A 47 -28.94 17.14 -24.86
N VAL A 48 -28.55 15.95 -25.30
CA VAL A 48 -27.14 15.58 -25.57
C VAL A 48 -26.58 16.43 -26.73
N GLN A 49 -27.37 16.71 -27.78
CA GLN A 49 -26.95 17.60 -28.87
C GLN A 49 -26.76 19.03 -28.38
N LEU A 50 -27.69 19.57 -27.57
CA LEU A 50 -27.59 20.89 -26.95
C LEU A 50 -26.34 21.02 -26.06
N SER A 51 -26.07 20.02 -25.27
CA SER A 51 -24.85 19.92 -24.44
C SER A 51 -23.57 20.06 -25.28
N ARG A 52 -23.50 19.37 -26.42
CA ARG A 52 -22.34 19.43 -27.34
C ARG A 52 -22.24 20.80 -28.06
N ILE A 53 -23.37 21.33 -28.54
CA ILE A 53 -23.40 22.57 -29.28
C ILE A 53 -23.00 23.76 -28.39
N PHE A 54 -23.48 23.80 -27.17
CA PHE A 54 -23.22 24.90 -26.24
C PHE A 54 -22.01 24.66 -25.32
N GLY A 55 -21.35 23.46 -25.35
CA GLY A 55 -20.22 23.15 -24.53
C GLY A 55 -20.55 23.11 -23.03
N VAL A 56 -21.78 22.74 -22.68
CA VAL A 56 -22.25 22.61 -21.27
C VAL A 56 -22.59 21.17 -20.94
N SER A 57 -22.53 20.80 -19.67
CA SER A 57 -22.90 19.42 -19.25
C SER A 57 -24.43 19.21 -19.39
N THR A 58 -24.83 17.95 -19.62
CA THR A 58 -26.27 17.58 -19.60
C THR A 58 -26.87 17.81 -18.21
N ASP A 59 -26.08 17.64 -17.15
CA ASP A 59 -26.46 17.93 -15.76
C ASP A 59 -26.79 19.43 -15.56
N TYR A 60 -26.00 20.32 -16.18
CA TYR A 60 -26.28 21.75 -16.15
C TYR A 60 -27.63 22.06 -16.80
N LEU A 61 -27.96 21.43 -17.91
CA LEU A 61 -29.23 21.65 -18.60
C LEU A 61 -30.43 21.13 -17.79
N LEU A 62 -30.28 19.99 -17.13
CA LEU A 62 -31.39 19.27 -16.48
C LEU A 62 -31.63 19.62 -15.01
N LYS A 63 -30.61 20.04 -14.24
CA LYS A 63 -30.74 20.35 -12.81
C LYS A 63 -31.01 21.84 -12.60
N ASP A 64 -32.09 22.19 -11.95
CA ASP A 64 -32.52 23.58 -11.74
C ASP A 64 -31.61 24.38 -10.80
N GLU A 65 -30.81 23.72 -9.97
CA GLU A 65 -29.97 24.34 -8.92
C GLU A 65 -28.57 24.76 -9.40
N LEU A 66 -28.14 24.36 -10.62
CA LEU A 66 -26.81 24.73 -11.12
C LEU A 66 -26.85 26.06 -11.87
N GLU A 67 -26.30 27.11 -11.28
CA GLU A 67 -25.95 28.34 -11.96
C GLU A 67 -24.79 28.11 -12.94
N ALA A 68 -24.76 28.90 -14.01
CA ALA A 68 -23.72 28.79 -15.02
C ALA A 68 -22.34 28.96 -14.40
N GLN A 69 -21.65 27.88 -14.17
CA GLN A 69 -20.20 27.93 -14.10
C GLN A 69 -19.71 28.30 -15.52
N GLU A 70 -19.08 29.46 -15.59
CA GLU A 70 -18.40 29.95 -16.78
C GLU A 70 -17.53 28.85 -17.35
N THR A 71 -17.73 28.67 -18.69
CA THR A 71 -16.82 27.91 -19.56
C THR A 71 -16.18 26.71 -18.89
N ALA A 72 -16.63 25.53 -19.26
CA ALA A 72 -15.81 24.35 -19.07
C ALA A 72 -14.44 24.66 -19.71
N GLU A 73 -13.47 25.11 -18.88
CA GLU A 73 -12.08 24.81 -19.21
C GLU A 73 -12.07 23.32 -19.51
N PRO A 74 -11.39 22.86 -20.57
CA PRO A 74 -11.27 21.44 -20.81
C PRO A 74 -10.81 20.87 -19.48
N GLU A 75 -11.64 20.03 -18.83
CA GLU A 75 -11.22 19.32 -17.61
C GLU A 75 -9.80 18.84 -17.92
N PRO A 76 -8.79 19.19 -17.12
CA PRO A 76 -7.44 18.73 -17.37
C PRO A 76 -7.58 17.24 -17.59
N GLU A 77 -7.20 16.75 -18.77
CA GLU A 77 -7.33 15.36 -19.20
C GLU A 77 -6.96 14.53 -17.99
N GLN A 78 -7.97 13.96 -17.33
CA GLN A 78 -7.69 13.14 -16.14
C GLN A 78 -6.76 12.08 -16.68
N PRO A 79 -5.54 11.97 -16.14
CA PRO A 79 -4.54 11.06 -16.69
C PRO A 79 -5.22 9.71 -16.84
N VAL A 80 -5.23 9.17 -18.07
CA VAL A 80 -5.92 7.93 -18.42
C VAL A 80 -5.57 6.90 -17.38
N ARG A 81 -6.46 6.73 -16.39
CA ARG A 81 -6.20 5.83 -15.27
C ARG A 81 -6.30 4.43 -15.80
N ARG A 82 -5.29 3.63 -15.50
CA ARG A 82 -5.32 2.21 -15.86
C ARG A 82 -6.54 1.55 -15.25
N ARG A 83 -7.36 0.89 -16.07
CA ARG A 83 -8.51 0.12 -15.62
C ARG A 83 -8.10 -1.33 -15.36
N VAL A 84 -8.45 -1.84 -14.20
CA VAL A 84 -8.19 -3.22 -13.80
C VAL A 84 -9.44 -4.04 -14.10
N SER A 85 -9.33 -5.00 -15.03
CA SER A 85 -10.41 -5.89 -15.40
C SER A 85 -10.68 -6.94 -14.33
N LEU A 86 -11.85 -7.58 -14.39
CA LEU A 86 -12.23 -8.68 -13.50
C LEU A 86 -11.25 -9.86 -13.61
N GLU A 87 -10.81 -10.16 -14.83
CA GLU A 87 -9.85 -11.23 -15.09
C GLU A 87 -8.47 -10.91 -14.50
N GLU A 88 -7.97 -9.68 -14.71
CA GLU A 88 -6.69 -9.21 -14.18
C GLU A 88 -6.67 -9.22 -12.64
N ALA A 89 -7.75 -8.74 -12.00
CA ALA A 89 -7.92 -8.78 -10.56
C ALA A 89 -7.98 -10.23 -10.02
N SER A 90 -8.72 -11.10 -10.67
CA SER A 90 -8.83 -12.52 -10.29
C SER A 90 -7.49 -13.24 -10.41
N ARG A 91 -6.74 -12.99 -11.49
CA ARG A 91 -5.41 -13.54 -11.74
C ARG A 91 -4.41 -13.07 -10.67
N TYR A 92 -4.46 -11.79 -10.30
CA TYR A 92 -3.62 -11.25 -9.23
C TYR A 92 -3.90 -11.93 -7.87
N LEU A 93 -5.18 -12.06 -7.49
CA LEU A 93 -5.55 -12.72 -6.23
C LEU A 93 -5.11 -14.18 -6.19
N GLU A 94 -5.24 -14.90 -7.31
CA GLU A 94 -4.82 -16.30 -7.38
C GLU A 94 -3.28 -16.43 -7.27
N LEU A 95 -2.51 -15.56 -7.94
CA LEU A 95 -1.05 -15.51 -7.81
C LEU A 95 -0.63 -15.24 -6.36
N ARG A 96 -1.29 -14.32 -5.68
CA ARG A 96 -0.99 -13.99 -4.29
C ARG A 96 -1.39 -15.11 -3.34
N LYS A 97 -2.50 -15.80 -3.61
CA LYS A 97 -2.93 -16.99 -2.86
C LYS A 97 -1.90 -18.11 -2.95
N GLN A 98 -1.37 -18.38 -4.16
CA GLN A 98 -0.33 -19.38 -4.40
C GLN A 98 1.02 -18.97 -3.82
N ALA A 99 1.35 -17.66 -3.83
CA ALA A 99 2.59 -17.15 -3.26
C ALA A 99 2.59 -17.13 -1.72
N ALA A 100 1.42 -16.99 -1.08
CA ALA A 100 1.32 -16.83 0.37
C ALA A 100 2.03 -17.93 1.19
N PRO A 101 1.86 -19.25 0.91
CA PRO A 101 2.56 -20.29 1.66
C PRO A 101 4.09 -20.24 1.45
N TRP A 102 4.55 -19.90 0.24
CA TRP A 102 5.98 -19.79 -0.04
C TRP A 102 6.63 -18.59 0.66
N LEU A 103 5.95 -17.44 0.68
CA LEU A 103 6.43 -16.27 1.41
C LEU A 103 6.46 -16.51 2.92
N ALA A 104 5.45 -17.20 3.45
CA ALA A 104 5.42 -17.60 4.84
C ALA A 104 6.58 -18.57 5.17
N LEU A 105 6.84 -19.58 4.31
CA LEU A 105 7.95 -20.49 4.43
C LEU A 105 9.30 -19.78 4.37
N ALA A 106 9.48 -18.84 3.44
CA ALA A 106 10.72 -18.07 3.34
C ALA A 106 10.99 -17.26 4.61
N THR A 107 9.97 -16.61 5.17
CA THR A 107 10.11 -15.88 6.43
C THR A 107 10.44 -16.83 7.60
N PHE A 108 9.78 -17.99 7.65
CA PHE A 108 10.05 -19.04 8.63
C PHE A 108 11.51 -19.49 8.58
N LEU A 109 12.06 -19.78 7.39
CA LEU A 109 13.45 -20.17 7.19
C LEU A 109 14.43 -19.08 7.64
N CYS A 110 14.13 -17.81 7.35
CA CYS A 110 14.94 -16.68 7.80
C CYS A 110 15.02 -16.61 9.34
N VAL A 111 13.88 -16.80 10.04
CA VAL A 111 13.85 -16.73 11.50
C VAL A 111 14.52 -17.95 12.14
N LEU A 112 14.43 -19.13 11.50
CA LEU A 112 15.10 -20.34 11.98
C LEU A 112 16.61 -20.35 11.71
N SER A 113 17.09 -19.58 10.75
CA SER A 113 18.48 -19.65 10.28
C SER A 113 19.53 -19.48 11.38
N PRO A 114 19.40 -18.61 12.41
CA PRO A 114 20.41 -18.45 13.45
C PRO A 114 20.40 -19.57 14.52
N ILE A 115 19.34 -20.38 14.60
CA ILE A 115 19.20 -21.40 15.62
C ILE A 115 20.36 -22.40 15.56
N THR A 116 20.74 -22.87 14.37
CA THR A 116 21.83 -23.83 14.20
C THR A 116 23.16 -23.25 14.63
N LEU A 117 23.44 -22.00 14.34
CA LEU A 117 24.66 -21.31 14.78
C LEU A 117 24.68 -21.17 16.32
N ILE A 118 23.59 -20.73 16.92
CA ILE A 118 23.46 -20.54 18.36
C ILE A 118 23.63 -21.86 19.09
N LEU A 119 22.97 -22.94 18.63
CA LEU A 119 23.08 -24.27 19.22
C LEU A 119 24.49 -24.85 19.11
N LEU A 120 25.12 -24.80 17.94
CA LEU A 120 26.45 -25.36 17.73
C LEU A 120 27.51 -24.59 18.50
N ALA A 121 27.43 -23.24 18.47
CA ALA A 121 28.35 -22.40 19.24
C ALA A 121 28.18 -22.62 20.74
N GLY A 122 26.96 -22.78 21.24
CA GLY A 122 26.72 -23.03 22.64
C GLY A 122 27.13 -24.42 23.09
N LEU A 123 26.92 -25.46 22.26
CA LEU A 123 27.32 -26.85 22.59
C LEU A 123 28.84 -27.07 22.50
N SER A 124 29.58 -26.31 21.71
CA SER A 124 31.03 -26.43 21.57
C SER A 124 31.76 -26.15 22.92
N GLY A 125 31.20 -25.23 23.73
CA GLY A 125 31.73 -24.93 25.07
C GLY A 125 31.54 -26.07 26.08
N TYR A 126 30.60 -27.02 25.83
CA TYR A 126 30.33 -28.15 26.72
C TYR A 126 30.87 -29.49 26.22
N THR A 127 31.20 -29.59 24.94
CA THR A 127 31.60 -30.85 24.32
C THR A 127 32.99 -30.70 23.73
N ALA A 128 33.99 -31.33 24.34
CA ALA A 128 35.39 -31.32 23.86
C ALA A 128 35.59 -31.97 22.45
N ARG A 129 34.54 -32.49 21.84
CA ARG A 129 34.59 -33.18 20.53
C ARG A 129 34.60 -32.23 19.31
N ILE A 130 34.11 -31.00 19.42
CA ILE A 130 34.00 -30.06 18.30
C ILE A 130 34.69 -28.76 18.73
N SER A 131 35.72 -28.34 18.00
CA SER A 131 36.33 -27.03 18.26
C SER A 131 35.36 -25.89 17.97
N GLU A 132 35.44 -24.80 18.71
CA GLU A 132 34.57 -23.61 18.53
C GLU A 132 34.58 -23.09 17.08
N ASN A 133 35.75 -23.10 16.44
CA ASN A 133 35.89 -22.65 15.06
C ASN A 133 35.12 -23.53 14.07
N VAL A 134 35.10 -24.85 14.27
CA VAL A 134 34.38 -25.81 13.43
C VAL A 134 32.86 -25.68 13.66
N ALA A 135 32.42 -25.56 14.91
CA ALA A 135 31.03 -25.35 15.28
C ALA A 135 30.50 -24.05 14.69
N GLY A 136 31.24 -22.94 14.82
CA GLY A 136 30.91 -21.65 14.24
C GLY A 136 30.87 -21.68 12.71
N GLY A 137 31.87 -22.36 12.08
CA GLY A 137 31.92 -22.49 10.62
C GLY A 137 30.72 -23.26 10.04
N ILE A 138 30.38 -24.42 10.64
CA ILE A 138 29.19 -25.20 10.20
C ILE A 138 27.92 -24.40 10.43
N GLY A 139 27.75 -23.79 11.61
CA GLY A 139 26.57 -22.97 11.92
C GLY A 139 26.38 -21.82 10.96
N LEU A 140 27.48 -21.13 10.59
CA LEU A 140 27.44 -20.01 9.61
C LEU A 140 27.12 -20.52 8.21
N CYS A 141 27.64 -21.63 7.75
CA CYS A 141 27.31 -22.24 6.48
C CYS A 141 25.81 -22.55 6.38
N VAL A 142 25.24 -23.19 7.40
CA VAL A 142 23.81 -23.52 7.44
C VAL A 142 22.96 -22.26 7.46
N LEU A 143 23.33 -21.23 8.23
CA LEU A 143 22.66 -19.95 8.25
C LEU A 143 22.62 -19.33 6.85
N ILE A 144 23.76 -19.23 6.18
CA ILE A 144 23.86 -18.66 4.83
C ILE A 144 23.01 -19.45 3.83
N LEU A 145 23.04 -20.79 3.89
CA LEU A 145 22.23 -21.62 2.99
C LEU A 145 20.73 -21.42 3.20
N LEU A 146 20.26 -21.35 4.44
CA LEU A 146 18.84 -21.12 4.74
C LEU A 146 18.39 -19.72 4.30
N VAL A 147 19.21 -18.70 4.55
CA VAL A 147 18.93 -17.33 4.10
C VAL A 147 18.94 -17.25 2.57
N ALA A 148 19.90 -17.90 1.90
CA ALA A 148 19.95 -17.92 0.44
C ALA A 148 18.70 -18.58 -0.17
N ALA A 149 18.26 -19.71 0.41
CA ALA A 149 17.02 -20.36 -0.01
C ALA A 149 15.79 -19.46 0.19
N ALA A 150 15.68 -18.79 1.34
CA ALA A 150 14.59 -17.86 1.63
C ALA A 150 14.59 -16.66 0.66
N VAL A 151 15.74 -16.05 0.40
CA VAL A 151 15.89 -14.96 -0.56
C VAL A 151 15.51 -15.40 -1.97
N GLY A 152 15.92 -16.62 -2.38
CA GLY A 152 15.52 -17.20 -3.65
C GLY A 152 13.99 -17.29 -3.81
N ILE A 153 13.30 -17.73 -2.75
CA ILE A 153 11.82 -17.79 -2.74
C ILE A 153 11.21 -16.38 -2.85
N PHE A 154 11.72 -15.40 -2.09
CA PHE A 154 11.25 -14.01 -2.15
C PHE A 154 11.41 -13.42 -3.55
N LEU A 155 12.56 -13.62 -4.19
CA LEU A 155 12.83 -13.14 -5.55
C LEU A 155 11.91 -13.80 -6.58
N MET A 156 11.67 -15.12 -6.48
CA MET A 156 10.76 -15.83 -7.37
C MET A 156 9.31 -15.34 -7.23
N CYS A 157 8.83 -15.19 -5.99
CA CYS A 157 7.49 -14.67 -5.74
C CYS A 157 7.36 -13.19 -6.17
N GLY A 158 8.40 -12.38 -5.93
CA GLY A 158 8.47 -10.98 -6.35
C GLY A 158 8.45 -10.83 -7.87
N ALA A 159 9.22 -11.65 -8.60
CA ALA A 159 9.25 -11.64 -10.05
C ALA A 159 7.87 -11.94 -10.67
N LYS A 160 7.13 -12.92 -10.13
CA LYS A 160 5.76 -13.24 -10.55
C LYS A 160 4.76 -12.10 -10.26
N ALA A 161 4.98 -11.33 -9.20
CA ALA A 161 4.12 -10.20 -8.83
C ALA A 161 4.47 -8.90 -9.56
N LYS A 162 5.64 -8.80 -10.21
CA LYS A 162 6.13 -7.58 -10.87
C LYS A 162 5.16 -6.95 -11.88
N PRO A 163 4.41 -7.70 -12.71
CA PRO A 163 3.41 -7.12 -13.62
C PRO A 163 2.31 -6.32 -12.91
N PHE A 164 2.06 -6.61 -11.63
CA PHE A 164 1.05 -5.98 -10.79
C PHE A 164 1.60 -4.92 -9.84
N ALA A 165 2.87 -4.50 -9.99
CA ALA A 165 3.50 -3.48 -9.15
C ALA A 165 2.78 -2.13 -9.20
N PHE A 166 2.10 -1.81 -10.31
CA PHE A 166 1.30 -0.60 -10.47
C PHE A 166 0.18 -0.48 -9.42
N LEU A 167 -0.36 -1.60 -8.92
CA LEU A 167 -1.39 -1.59 -7.87
C LEU A 167 -0.91 -0.93 -6.57
N GLU A 168 0.41 -0.90 -6.33
CA GLU A 168 1.02 -0.27 -5.15
C GLU A 168 1.37 1.20 -5.37
N THR A 169 1.76 1.56 -6.60
CA THR A 169 2.40 2.84 -6.90
C THR A 169 1.51 3.83 -7.62
N GLU A 170 0.51 3.35 -8.38
CA GLU A 170 -0.30 4.18 -9.25
C GLU A 170 -1.79 4.14 -8.83
N PRO A 171 -2.51 5.26 -8.98
CA PRO A 171 -3.96 5.25 -8.87
C PRO A 171 -4.54 4.53 -10.08
N PHE A 172 -5.49 3.64 -9.85
CA PHE A 172 -6.18 2.88 -10.90
C PHE A 172 -7.69 2.94 -10.68
N GLU A 173 -8.45 2.50 -11.67
CA GLU A 173 -9.90 2.30 -11.59
C GLU A 173 -10.22 0.83 -11.77
N THR A 174 -11.16 0.33 -10.99
CA THR A 174 -11.65 -1.05 -11.12
C THR A 174 -12.88 -1.09 -12.02
N GLU A 175 -12.96 -2.06 -12.91
CA GLU A 175 -14.18 -2.33 -13.67
C GLU A 175 -15.35 -2.73 -12.76
N TYR A 176 -16.56 -2.58 -13.32
CA TYR A 176 -17.79 -3.00 -12.61
C TYR A 176 -17.72 -4.46 -12.19
N GLY A 177 -18.05 -4.73 -10.92
CA GLY A 177 -18.04 -6.08 -10.34
C GLY A 177 -16.74 -6.50 -9.65
N VAL A 178 -15.57 -5.87 -9.95
CA VAL A 178 -14.27 -6.21 -9.33
C VAL A 178 -14.33 -6.02 -7.81
N SER A 179 -14.78 -4.86 -7.36
CA SER A 179 -14.88 -4.55 -5.91
C SER A 179 -15.82 -5.50 -5.18
N GLY A 180 -16.94 -5.89 -5.81
CA GLY A 180 -17.90 -6.87 -5.27
C GLY A 180 -17.25 -8.25 -5.10
N MET A 181 -16.58 -8.75 -6.14
CA MET A 181 -15.87 -10.02 -6.11
C MET A 181 -14.77 -10.07 -5.04
N VAL A 182 -13.98 -8.98 -4.93
CA VAL A 182 -12.89 -8.92 -3.93
C VAL A 182 -13.45 -8.88 -2.51
N ARG A 183 -14.53 -8.11 -2.25
CA ARG A 183 -15.21 -8.07 -0.94
C ARG A 183 -15.78 -9.42 -0.56
N GLN A 184 -16.39 -10.14 -1.48
CA GLN A 184 -16.88 -11.50 -1.23
C GLN A 184 -15.75 -12.44 -0.83
N ARG A 185 -14.65 -12.49 -1.60
CA ARG A 185 -13.47 -13.32 -1.27
C ARG A 185 -12.84 -12.93 0.07
N ARG A 186 -12.87 -11.65 0.41
CA ARG A 186 -12.40 -11.15 1.72
C ARG A 186 -13.26 -11.68 2.84
N GLN A 187 -14.59 -11.59 2.74
CA GLN A 187 -15.52 -12.12 3.75
C GLN A 187 -15.37 -13.62 3.97
N GLU A 188 -15.15 -14.38 2.90
CA GLU A 188 -14.91 -15.83 2.97
C GLU A 188 -13.58 -16.16 3.70
N PHE A 189 -12.56 -15.34 3.53
CA PHE A 189 -11.24 -15.59 4.12
C PHE A 189 -11.06 -14.93 5.51
N GLU A 190 -11.81 -13.91 5.84
CA GLU A 190 -11.67 -13.12 7.07
C GLU A 190 -11.69 -13.96 8.36
N PRO A 191 -12.58 -14.94 8.56
CA PRO A 191 -12.57 -15.77 9.77
C PRO A 191 -11.28 -16.59 9.88
N THR A 192 -10.71 -17.04 8.76
CA THR A 192 -9.44 -17.78 8.74
C THR A 192 -8.27 -16.83 9.05
N ALA A 193 -8.26 -15.64 8.45
CA ALA A 193 -7.24 -14.63 8.71
C ALA A 193 -7.24 -14.21 10.18
N ASN A 194 -8.41 -13.97 10.77
CA ASN A 194 -8.53 -13.58 12.18
C ASN A 194 -8.03 -14.68 13.12
N ARG A 195 -8.32 -15.95 12.84
CA ARG A 195 -7.78 -17.09 13.61
C ARG A 195 -6.27 -17.17 13.50
N LEU A 196 -5.70 -17.05 12.30
CA LEU A 196 -4.26 -17.10 12.09
C LEU A 196 -3.53 -15.93 12.75
N ASN A 197 -4.10 -14.74 12.68
CA ASN A 197 -3.57 -13.55 13.35
C ASN A 197 -3.62 -13.71 14.87
N LEU A 198 -4.70 -14.23 15.44
CA LEU A 198 -4.82 -14.51 16.86
C LEU A 198 -3.79 -15.53 17.32
N ILE A 199 -3.68 -16.66 16.62
CA ILE A 199 -2.69 -17.72 16.92
C ILE A 199 -1.27 -17.17 16.83
N GLY A 200 -0.94 -16.44 15.76
CA GLY A 200 0.37 -15.85 15.57
C GLY A 200 0.73 -14.84 16.67
N THR A 201 -0.22 -13.99 17.06
CA THR A 201 -0.02 -13.02 18.13
C THR A 201 0.18 -13.71 19.49
N ILE A 202 -0.62 -14.71 19.82
CA ILE A 202 -0.47 -15.48 21.05
C ILE A 202 0.88 -16.19 21.08
N LEU A 203 1.30 -16.83 19.98
CA LEU A 203 2.60 -17.49 19.88
C LEU A 203 3.76 -16.52 20.07
N CYS A 204 3.67 -15.29 19.51
CA CYS A 204 4.68 -14.26 19.75
C CYS A 204 4.79 -13.88 21.23
N ILE A 205 3.67 -13.74 21.93
CA ILE A 205 3.67 -13.40 23.35
C ILE A 205 4.22 -14.56 24.19
N VAL A 206 3.76 -15.78 23.92
CA VAL A 206 4.17 -17.00 24.63
C VAL A 206 5.64 -17.34 24.36
N SER A 207 6.20 -16.93 23.23
CA SER A 207 7.59 -17.20 22.85
C SER A 207 8.62 -16.74 23.88
N VAL A 208 8.30 -15.75 24.70
CA VAL A 208 9.20 -15.20 25.72
C VAL A 208 9.22 -16.05 26.99
N LEU A 209 8.21 -16.89 27.26
CA LEU A 209 8.10 -17.70 28.49
C LEU A 209 9.30 -18.66 28.74
N PRO A 210 9.85 -19.37 27.73
CA PRO A 210 11.01 -20.21 27.92
C PRO A 210 12.22 -19.46 28.49
N LEU A 211 12.41 -18.19 28.10
CA LEU A 211 13.50 -17.35 28.58
C LEU A 211 13.32 -17.00 30.08
N PHE A 212 12.11 -16.63 30.48
CA PHE A 212 11.79 -16.38 31.88
C PHE A 212 11.88 -17.67 32.72
N ALA A 213 11.41 -18.80 32.19
CA ALA A 213 11.57 -20.10 32.85
C ALA A 213 13.03 -20.46 33.05
N ALA A 214 13.90 -20.26 32.05
CA ALA A 214 15.32 -20.46 32.16
C ALA A 214 15.95 -19.59 33.27
N MET A 215 15.53 -18.34 33.39
CA MET A 215 16.01 -17.43 34.43
C MET A 215 15.60 -17.89 35.84
N CYS A 216 14.45 -18.52 35.99
CA CYS A 216 13.95 -18.99 37.27
C CYS A 216 14.50 -20.37 37.66
N LEU A 217 14.69 -21.29 36.69
CA LEU A 217 15.01 -22.68 36.98
C LEU A 217 16.51 -22.99 37.04
N SER A 218 17.35 -22.31 36.28
CA SER A 218 18.75 -22.69 36.12
C SER A 218 19.65 -21.48 35.84
N ARG A 219 20.89 -21.56 36.32
CA ARG A 219 21.97 -20.60 36.01
C ARG A 219 22.93 -21.13 34.95
N SER A 220 22.64 -22.27 34.30
CA SER A 220 23.54 -22.82 33.28
C SER A 220 23.35 -22.13 31.94
N ASP A 221 24.42 -21.77 31.25
CA ASP A 221 24.43 -21.14 29.96
C ASP A 221 23.69 -21.99 28.92
N LEU A 222 23.79 -23.32 29.02
CA LEU A 222 23.07 -24.23 28.10
C LEU A 222 21.54 -24.04 28.16
N THR A 223 20.98 -23.81 29.35
CA THR A 223 19.55 -23.59 29.52
C THR A 223 19.10 -22.32 28.84
N TYR A 224 19.91 -21.25 28.91
CA TYR A 224 19.61 -20.00 28.18
C TYR A 224 19.70 -20.17 26.66
N ILE A 225 20.69 -20.91 26.17
CA ILE A 225 20.85 -21.20 24.73
C ILE A 225 19.62 -21.94 24.20
N VAL A 226 19.19 -23.00 24.91
CA VAL A 226 17.97 -23.75 24.52
C VAL A 226 16.73 -22.87 24.61
N ALA A 227 16.61 -22.03 25.64
CA ALA A 227 15.47 -21.10 25.77
C ALA A 227 15.40 -20.11 24.62
N VAL A 228 16.53 -19.55 24.15
CA VAL A 228 16.59 -18.66 22.98
C VAL A 228 16.22 -19.41 21.71
N CYS A 229 16.67 -20.63 21.53
CA CYS A 229 16.29 -21.46 20.38
C CYS A 229 14.80 -21.76 20.35
N LEU A 230 14.19 -22.07 21.51
CA LEU A 230 12.74 -22.25 21.63
C LEU A 230 11.98 -20.96 21.34
N LEU A 231 12.45 -19.81 21.84
CA LEU A 231 11.89 -18.50 21.53
C LEU A 231 11.87 -18.27 20.02
N LEU A 232 13.00 -18.45 19.35
CA LEU A 232 13.10 -18.28 17.89
C LEU A 232 12.19 -19.28 17.14
N GLY A 233 12.07 -20.52 17.61
CA GLY A 233 11.17 -21.52 17.05
C GLY A 233 9.69 -21.09 17.13
N PHE A 234 9.24 -20.60 18.30
CA PHE A 234 7.87 -20.08 18.45
C PHE A 234 7.62 -18.85 17.59
N VAL A 235 8.58 -17.91 17.53
CA VAL A 235 8.49 -16.73 16.65
C VAL A 235 8.44 -17.15 15.19
N ALA A 236 9.21 -18.13 14.76
CA ALA A 236 9.18 -18.64 13.39
C ALA A 236 7.79 -19.18 13.02
N LEU A 237 7.18 -19.99 13.90
CA LEU A 237 5.82 -20.51 13.72
C LEU A 237 4.79 -19.39 13.71
N ALA A 238 4.93 -18.39 14.57
CA ALA A 238 4.07 -17.21 14.58
C ALA A 238 4.17 -16.43 13.25
N CYS A 239 5.38 -16.18 12.77
CA CYS A 239 5.60 -15.51 11.49
C CYS A 239 4.99 -16.27 10.31
N LEU A 240 5.03 -17.61 10.32
CA LEU A 240 4.40 -18.41 9.28
C LEU A 240 2.90 -18.14 9.20
N ALA A 241 2.20 -18.10 10.33
CA ALA A 241 0.76 -17.80 10.37
C ALA A 241 0.45 -16.35 9.96
N LEU A 242 1.19 -15.38 10.51
CA LEU A 242 0.97 -13.96 10.27
C LEU A 242 1.27 -13.55 8.82
N VAL A 243 2.38 -14.04 8.25
CA VAL A 243 2.76 -13.72 6.86
C VAL A 243 1.80 -14.36 5.86
N TYR A 244 1.34 -15.58 6.11
CA TYR A 244 0.34 -16.22 5.27
C TYR A 244 -0.98 -15.42 5.23
N ALA A 245 -1.49 -15.04 6.40
CA ALA A 245 -2.71 -14.23 6.50
C ALA A 245 -2.50 -12.84 5.88
N GLY A 246 -1.42 -12.15 6.25
CA GLY A 246 -1.11 -10.79 5.78
C GLY A 246 -0.90 -10.69 4.28
N THR A 247 -0.29 -11.70 3.64
CA THR A 247 -0.10 -11.72 2.18
C THR A 247 -1.42 -11.76 1.43
N ARG A 248 -2.40 -12.52 1.92
CA ARG A 248 -3.72 -12.66 1.28
C ARG A 248 -4.62 -11.46 1.57
N THR A 249 -4.68 -10.99 2.81
CA THR A 249 -5.46 -9.80 3.19
C THR A 249 -4.93 -8.55 2.52
N GLY A 250 -3.61 -8.34 2.53
CA GLY A 250 -2.97 -7.21 1.86
C GLY A 250 -3.17 -7.18 0.34
N ALA A 251 -3.30 -8.34 -0.32
CA ALA A 251 -3.64 -8.38 -1.74
C ALA A 251 -5.06 -7.87 -2.01
N MET A 252 -6.02 -8.19 -1.15
CA MET A 252 -7.41 -7.73 -1.26
C MET A 252 -7.52 -6.23 -0.94
N GLU A 253 -6.82 -5.75 0.10
CA GLU A 253 -6.76 -4.33 0.46
C GLU A 253 -6.16 -3.47 -0.66
N LYS A 254 -5.14 -3.97 -1.37
CA LYS A 254 -4.54 -3.27 -2.52
C LYS A 254 -5.55 -3.06 -3.65
N LEU A 255 -6.34 -4.08 -3.99
CA LEU A 255 -7.37 -3.98 -5.04
C LEU A 255 -8.55 -3.10 -4.63
N LEU A 256 -8.90 -3.06 -3.34
CA LEU A 256 -9.96 -2.19 -2.81
C LEU A 256 -9.50 -0.76 -2.54
N GLU A 257 -8.19 -0.48 -2.68
CA GLU A 257 -7.57 0.78 -2.28
C GLU A 257 -7.92 1.16 -0.82
N GLU A 258 -7.97 0.17 0.08
CA GLU A 258 -8.27 0.35 1.51
C GLU A 258 -6.99 0.31 2.36
N GLY A 259 -7.09 0.70 3.63
CA GLY A 259 -5.98 0.64 4.59
C GLY A 259 -4.78 1.52 4.21
N ASP A 260 -3.62 0.90 4.03
CA ASP A 260 -2.38 1.60 3.67
C ASP A 260 -2.31 1.95 2.17
N TYR A 261 -3.20 1.41 1.35
CA TYR A 261 -3.21 1.56 -0.11
C TYR A 261 -4.23 2.59 -0.62
N THR A 262 -4.80 3.41 0.26
CA THR A 262 -5.72 4.50 -0.13
C THR A 262 -5.04 5.49 -1.09
N ARG A 263 -5.81 6.05 -2.04
CA ARG A 263 -5.31 7.01 -3.05
C ARG A 263 -4.54 8.17 -2.42
N GLN A 264 -5.03 8.69 -1.31
CA GLN A 264 -4.35 9.76 -0.58
C GLN A 264 -2.99 9.33 -0.02
N ARG A 265 -2.88 8.09 0.50
CA ARG A 265 -1.61 7.55 1.00
C ARG A 265 -0.63 7.25 -0.13
N LYS A 266 -1.07 6.73 -1.27
CA LYS A 266 -0.22 6.51 -2.46
C LYS A 266 0.42 7.82 -2.94
N ALA A 267 -0.36 8.90 -3.04
CA ALA A 267 0.14 10.22 -3.43
C ALA A 267 1.14 10.79 -2.40
N LYS A 268 0.84 10.66 -1.10
CA LYS A 268 1.73 11.10 -0.01
C LYS A 268 2.97 10.23 0.14
N SER A 269 2.88 8.93 -0.14
CA SER A 269 3.95 7.95 0.03
C SER A 269 5.21 8.33 -0.73
N ARG A 270 5.11 8.82 -1.97
CA ARG A 270 6.27 9.24 -2.77
C ARG A 270 7.02 10.41 -2.12
N LEU A 271 6.29 11.43 -1.67
CA LEU A 271 6.91 12.59 -1.01
C LEU A 271 7.54 12.20 0.33
N VAL A 272 6.81 11.44 1.16
CA VAL A 272 7.29 10.97 2.45
C VAL A 272 8.52 10.07 2.27
N SER A 273 8.53 9.18 1.29
CA SER A 273 9.66 8.30 0.99
C SER A 273 10.89 9.10 0.58
N THR A 274 10.75 10.07 -0.34
CA THR A 274 11.87 10.91 -0.78
C THR A 274 12.44 11.74 0.36
N VAL A 275 11.58 12.40 1.15
CA VAL A 275 12.00 13.18 2.33
C VAL A 275 12.68 12.29 3.36
N SER A 276 12.17 11.06 3.60
CA SER A 276 12.78 10.11 4.52
C SER A 276 14.19 9.70 4.08
N VAL A 277 14.37 9.37 2.81
CA VAL A 277 15.69 9.01 2.27
C VAL A 277 16.66 10.18 2.42
N CYS A 278 16.28 11.38 2.00
CA CYS A 278 17.13 12.58 2.15
C CYS A 278 17.48 12.84 3.61
N TYR A 279 16.50 12.75 4.51
CA TYR A 279 16.71 12.95 5.94
C TYR A 279 17.75 11.98 6.52
N TRP A 280 17.58 10.67 6.27
CA TRP A 280 18.50 9.66 6.78
C TRP A 280 19.90 9.74 6.15
N LEU A 281 20.01 10.15 4.89
CA LEU A 281 21.31 10.42 4.25
C LEU A 281 22.03 11.59 4.93
N VAL A 282 21.32 12.67 5.23
CA VAL A 282 21.90 13.82 5.96
C VAL A 282 22.33 13.42 7.37
N VAL A 283 21.49 12.69 8.11
CA VAL A 283 21.84 12.18 9.45
C VAL A 283 23.07 11.28 9.40
N THR A 284 23.16 10.40 8.42
CA THR A 284 24.32 9.53 8.22
C THR A 284 25.58 10.34 7.93
N ALA A 285 25.48 11.34 7.06
CA ALA A 285 26.61 12.22 6.74
C ALA A 285 27.09 13.00 7.98
N VAL A 286 26.16 13.55 8.79
CA VAL A 286 26.48 14.22 10.06
C VAL A 286 27.16 13.25 11.05
N PHE A 287 26.64 12.02 11.17
CA PHE A 287 27.23 11.00 12.03
C PHE A 287 28.67 10.66 11.58
N LEU A 288 28.90 10.44 10.29
CA LEU A 288 30.22 10.14 9.75
C LEU A 288 31.19 11.32 9.92
N PHE A 289 30.75 12.53 9.65
CA PHE A 289 31.55 13.74 9.83
C PHE A 289 31.92 13.97 11.30
N TYR A 290 30.97 13.83 12.20
CA TYR A 290 31.18 14.00 13.64
C TYR A 290 32.11 12.90 14.24
N THR A 291 31.99 11.67 13.73
CA THR A 291 32.79 10.53 14.25
C THR A 291 34.18 10.46 13.63
N PHE A 292 34.28 10.63 12.32
CA PHE A 292 35.52 10.37 11.56
C PHE A 292 36.08 11.63 10.86
N GLY A 293 35.42 12.76 10.95
CA GLY A 293 35.87 14.01 10.34
C GLY A 293 37.15 14.59 10.99
N PRO A 294 37.75 15.65 10.42
CA PRO A 294 39.01 16.26 10.91
C PRO A 294 38.96 16.72 12.36
N LEU A 295 37.78 17.08 12.86
CA LEU A 295 37.53 17.46 14.25
C LEU A 295 36.71 16.38 15.00
N GLY A 296 36.62 15.18 14.43
CA GLY A 296 35.82 14.09 14.98
C GLY A 296 36.43 13.51 16.28
N ASN A 297 35.58 12.95 17.13
CA ASN A 297 36.02 12.35 18.38
C ASN A 297 36.68 10.97 18.22
N GLY A 298 36.65 10.37 17.01
CA GLY A 298 37.21 9.05 16.70
C GLY A 298 36.55 7.87 17.42
N GLN A 299 35.48 8.11 18.19
CA GLN A 299 34.86 7.12 19.07
C GLN A 299 33.39 6.94 18.71
N ALA A 300 33.10 6.00 17.82
CA ALA A 300 31.73 5.65 17.40
C ALA A 300 30.81 5.29 18.60
N ARG A 301 31.40 4.77 19.70
CA ARG A 301 30.67 4.42 20.93
C ARG A 301 29.95 5.62 21.57
N TYR A 302 30.50 6.82 21.45
CA TYR A 302 29.89 8.02 22.02
C TYR A 302 29.02 8.79 21.03
N SER A 303 29.13 8.50 19.74
CA SER A 303 28.37 9.21 18.69
C SER A 303 26.98 8.61 18.43
N TRP A 304 26.63 7.47 19.05
CA TRP A 304 25.36 6.80 18.84
C TRP A 304 24.12 7.64 19.20
N PHE A 305 24.27 8.63 20.12
CA PHE A 305 23.19 9.52 20.52
C PHE A 305 22.64 10.34 19.35
N ILE A 306 23.42 10.57 18.28
CA ILE A 306 22.99 11.25 17.07
C ILE A 306 21.78 10.54 16.46
N TRP A 307 21.78 9.19 16.46
CA TRP A 307 20.66 8.39 15.94
C TRP A 307 19.41 8.52 16.81
N ALA A 308 19.55 8.60 18.13
CA ALA A 308 18.42 8.79 19.04
C ALA A 308 17.77 10.17 18.83
N ILE A 309 18.57 11.24 18.75
CA ILE A 309 18.09 12.58 18.48
C ILE A 309 17.44 12.65 17.08
N ALA A 310 18.09 12.07 16.07
CA ALA A 310 17.55 12.00 14.72
C ALA A 310 16.20 11.26 14.66
N GLY A 311 16.02 10.19 15.44
CA GLY A 311 14.75 9.48 15.52
C GLY A 311 13.61 10.37 16.04
N VAL A 312 13.85 11.16 17.08
CA VAL A 312 12.87 12.12 17.62
C VAL A 312 12.56 13.23 16.61
N LEU A 313 13.58 13.80 15.99
CA LEU A 313 13.41 14.84 14.96
C LEU A 313 12.67 14.29 13.73
N TYR A 314 12.92 13.05 13.35
CA TYR A 314 12.20 12.40 12.25
C TYR A 314 10.70 12.26 12.53
N ALA A 315 10.32 11.93 13.76
CA ALA A 315 8.93 11.91 14.18
C ALA A 315 8.26 13.28 14.02
N ALA A 316 8.96 14.36 14.37
CA ALA A 316 8.48 15.74 14.17
C ALA A 316 8.33 16.08 12.67
N VAL A 317 9.31 15.70 11.83
CA VAL A 317 9.22 15.89 10.37
C VAL A 317 8.02 15.16 9.79
N LEU A 318 7.76 13.92 10.21
CA LEU A 318 6.58 13.15 9.77
C LEU A 318 5.27 13.81 10.22
N ALA A 319 5.22 14.37 11.44
CA ALA A 319 4.04 15.09 11.93
C ALA A 319 3.74 16.33 11.08
N VAL A 320 4.76 17.13 10.75
CA VAL A 320 4.63 18.29 9.86
C VAL A 320 4.16 17.90 8.47
N LEU A 321 4.75 16.85 7.87
CA LEU A 321 4.32 16.34 6.56
C LEU A 321 2.86 15.85 6.56
N ARG A 322 2.38 15.30 7.68
CA ARG A 322 0.97 14.91 7.83
C ARG A 322 0.05 16.14 7.87
N LEU A 323 0.43 17.21 8.54
CA LEU A 323 -0.35 18.46 8.62
C LEU A 323 -0.44 19.14 7.24
N ILE A 324 0.68 19.29 6.54
CA ILE A 324 0.71 19.91 5.20
C ILE A 324 -0.13 19.10 4.19
N GLY A 325 -0.13 17.80 4.33
CA GLY A 325 -0.92 16.94 3.44
C GLY A 325 -2.41 16.84 3.79
N ASN A 326 -2.88 17.39 4.91
CA ASN A 326 -4.31 17.42 5.28
C ASN A 326 -5.00 18.72 4.85
N ASN A 327 -4.21 19.75 4.51
CA ASN A 327 -4.71 21.07 4.08
C ASN A 327 -4.81 21.22 2.54
N LYS A 328 -4.63 20.15 1.78
CA LYS A 328 -4.91 20.06 0.34
C LYS A 328 -5.94 18.95 0.10
#